data_88407e2d08da1f27a99665443a0c29d7
#
_entry.id   88407e2d08da1f27a99665443a0c29d7
#
_cell.length_a   1.000
_cell.length_b   1.000
_cell.length_c   1.000
_cell.angle_alpha   90.00
_cell.angle_beta   90.00
_cell.angle_gamma   90.00
#
_symmetry.space_group_name_H-M   'P 1'
#
loop_
_entity.id
_entity.type
_entity.pdbx_description
1 polymer ?
#
loop_
_entity_poly.entity_id
_entity_poly.type
_entity_poly.pdbx_seq_one_letter_code
_entity_poly.pdbx_strand_id
1 'polypeptide(L)'
;MRIAIMGAGAVGGFFGAKLVAASYDVAFIARGAHLAAMQREGLIIESFAGNLHVRDALFTVDPTEVGIADLILFSVKSYETESAAQALEPMVGEKTVILSLQNGVDNADKIAHIWGVNRTLAGVVYIGSQLSYPGTIKHSAGGRIVFGELDGRVHETTKAVEQVLSSAQIPCEINTEIRKAQWQKLLWNAPFCAISCLARATAKEIAESDSLTMLALDCMAEVKEAANTVSIDLDPALFDETLNFSSSLGEFKPSMLQDLEAGKSLEFEAFNGIVVSLLQQAGKQAPTNQVFYRVLKYLDKNIRAQKSY
;
A
#
# COMPACT_ATOMS: atom_id res chain seq x y z
N MET A 1 -20.14 -8.22 -12.81
CA MET A 1 -19.50 -7.87 -11.54
C MET A 1 -18.87 -6.49 -11.70
N ARG A 2 -19.27 -5.54 -10.88
CA ARG A 2 -18.72 -4.17 -10.88
C ARG A 2 -17.61 -4.06 -9.84
N ILE A 3 -16.47 -3.51 -10.24
CA ILE A 3 -15.31 -3.33 -9.37
C ILE A 3 -14.96 -1.85 -9.31
N ALA A 4 -14.73 -1.30 -8.12
CA ALA A 4 -14.27 0.06 -7.95
C ALA A 4 -12.82 0.08 -7.46
N ILE A 5 -12.02 0.98 -8.03
CA ILE A 5 -10.64 1.23 -7.60
C ILE A 5 -10.63 2.56 -6.83
N MET A 6 -10.69 2.47 -5.50
CA MET A 6 -10.58 3.66 -4.66
C MET A 6 -9.11 4.05 -4.48
N GLY A 7 -8.71 5.06 -5.24
CA GLY A 7 -7.31 5.49 -5.34
C GLY A 7 -6.57 4.86 -6.53
N ALA A 8 -6.93 5.24 -7.76
CA ALA A 8 -6.31 4.75 -8.99
C ALA A 8 -4.89 5.33 -9.21
N GLY A 9 -4.04 5.26 -8.17
CA GLY A 9 -2.60 5.52 -8.25
C GLY A 9 -1.84 4.36 -8.88
N ALA A 10 -0.52 4.28 -8.62
CA ALA A 10 0.34 3.26 -9.25
C ALA A 10 -0.10 1.82 -8.95
N VAL A 11 -0.51 1.53 -7.72
CA VAL A 11 -0.97 0.19 -7.30
C VAL A 11 -2.38 -0.08 -7.82
N GLY A 12 -3.34 0.76 -7.43
CA GLY A 12 -4.75 0.57 -7.81
C GLY A 12 -4.97 0.64 -9.31
N GLY A 13 -4.30 1.56 -10.00
CA GLY A 13 -4.39 1.65 -11.45
C GLY A 13 -3.84 0.43 -12.18
N PHE A 14 -2.72 -0.13 -11.70
CA PHE A 14 -2.16 -1.37 -12.28
C PHE A 14 -3.12 -2.56 -12.15
N PHE A 15 -3.60 -2.83 -10.93
CA PHE A 15 -4.51 -3.96 -10.73
C PHE A 15 -5.87 -3.72 -11.39
N GLY A 16 -6.38 -2.49 -11.36
CA GLY A 16 -7.59 -2.13 -12.09
C GLY A 16 -7.48 -2.35 -13.59
N ALA A 17 -6.35 -1.98 -14.20
CA ALA A 17 -6.09 -2.22 -15.63
C ALA A 17 -6.07 -3.73 -15.97
N LYS A 18 -5.49 -4.56 -15.09
CA LYS A 18 -5.52 -6.03 -15.23
C LYS A 18 -6.95 -6.57 -15.19
N LEU A 19 -7.80 -6.04 -14.31
CA LEU A 19 -9.21 -6.42 -14.22
C LEU A 19 -10.01 -6.00 -15.45
N VAL A 20 -9.77 -4.79 -16.00
CA VAL A 20 -10.37 -4.38 -17.29
C VAL A 20 -9.94 -5.31 -18.43
N ALA A 21 -8.66 -5.68 -18.50
CA ALA A 21 -8.16 -6.60 -19.50
C ALA A 21 -8.81 -8.00 -19.39
N ALA A 22 -9.28 -8.38 -18.20
CA ALA A 22 -10.09 -9.59 -17.96
C ALA A 22 -11.59 -9.38 -18.15
N SER A 23 -12.01 -8.27 -18.76
CA SER A 23 -13.40 -7.92 -19.10
C SER A 23 -14.33 -7.67 -17.90
N TYR A 24 -13.79 -7.24 -16.76
CA TYR A 24 -14.59 -6.73 -15.65
C TYR A 24 -15.04 -5.29 -15.90
N ASP A 25 -16.21 -4.93 -15.36
CA ASP A 25 -16.71 -3.56 -15.32
C ASP A 25 -15.99 -2.82 -14.18
N VAL A 26 -15.00 -1.98 -14.52
CA VAL A 26 -14.12 -1.31 -13.55
C VAL A 26 -14.26 0.19 -13.60
N ALA A 27 -14.52 0.80 -12.45
CA ALA A 27 -14.49 2.25 -12.26
C ALA A 27 -13.25 2.67 -11.48
N PHE A 28 -12.58 3.73 -11.91
CA PHE A 28 -11.36 4.26 -11.31
C PHE A 28 -11.63 5.60 -10.64
N ILE A 29 -11.45 5.67 -9.33
CA ILE A 29 -11.54 6.91 -8.56
C ILE A 29 -10.14 7.48 -8.39
N ALA A 30 -9.92 8.66 -8.97
CA ALA A 30 -8.67 9.41 -8.92
C ALA A 30 -8.94 10.91 -8.87
N ARG A 31 -7.89 11.71 -8.81
CA ARG A 31 -8.01 13.17 -8.76
C ARG A 31 -6.86 13.89 -9.47
N GLY A 32 -7.05 15.19 -9.66
CA GLY A 32 -6.03 16.09 -10.19
C GLY A 32 -5.57 15.74 -11.62
N ALA A 33 -4.32 16.05 -11.94
CA ALA A 33 -3.76 15.87 -13.28
C ALA A 33 -3.80 14.41 -13.76
N HIS A 34 -3.70 13.45 -12.84
CA HIS A 34 -3.77 12.02 -13.18
C HIS A 34 -5.15 11.65 -13.69
N LEU A 35 -6.22 12.05 -13.01
CA LEU A 35 -7.59 11.84 -13.47
C LEU A 35 -7.84 12.53 -14.81
N ALA A 36 -7.46 13.79 -14.96
CA ALA A 36 -7.65 14.54 -16.19
C ALA A 36 -6.97 13.85 -17.40
N ALA A 37 -5.78 13.28 -17.19
CA ALA A 37 -5.08 12.52 -18.23
C ALA A 37 -5.80 11.21 -18.56
N MET A 38 -6.26 10.45 -17.55
CA MET A 38 -7.01 9.21 -17.77
C MET A 38 -8.33 9.46 -18.52
N GLN A 39 -9.06 10.55 -18.19
CA GLN A 39 -10.29 10.92 -18.90
C GLN A 39 -10.05 11.30 -20.35
N ARG A 40 -8.93 11.92 -20.66
CA ARG A 40 -8.60 12.36 -22.03
C ARG A 40 -8.03 11.24 -22.89
N GLU A 41 -7.13 10.43 -22.34
CA GLU A 41 -6.28 9.50 -23.09
C GLU A 41 -6.45 8.03 -22.64
N GLY A 42 -7.15 7.80 -21.54
CA GLY A 42 -7.19 6.49 -20.88
C GLY A 42 -6.02 6.28 -19.92
N LEU A 43 -6.01 5.13 -19.26
CA LEU A 43 -4.93 4.70 -18.37
C LEU A 43 -3.95 3.80 -19.12
N ILE A 44 -2.68 4.19 -19.12
CA ILE A 44 -1.60 3.46 -19.77
C ILE A 44 -0.77 2.75 -18.70
N ILE A 45 -0.52 1.46 -18.91
CA ILE A 45 0.40 0.66 -18.11
C ILE A 45 1.58 0.27 -18.99
N GLU A 46 2.75 0.77 -18.65
CA GLU A 46 4.02 0.33 -19.22
C GLU A 46 4.60 -0.77 -18.32
N SER A 47 4.65 -2.00 -18.79
CA SER A 47 5.00 -3.16 -17.97
C SER A 47 5.95 -4.10 -18.67
N PHE A 48 6.94 -4.61 -17.95
CA PHE A 48 7.81 -5.69 -18.43
C PHE A 48 7.04 -6.97 -18.77
N ALA A 49 5.84 -7.14 -18.20
CA ALA A 49 4.96 -8.30 -18.43
C ALA A 49 3.92 -8.05 -19.53
N GLY A 50 4.02 -6.95 -20.26
CA GLY A 50 3.08 -6.55 -21.31
C GLY A 50 2.35 -5.25 -20.99
N ASN A 51 2.31 -4.35 -21.95
CA ASN A 51 1.65 -3.05 -21.82
C ASN A 51 0.13 -3.20 -21.90
N LEU A 52 -0.61 -2.33 -21.17
CA LEU A 52 -2.06 -2.23 -21.24
C LEU A 52 -2.46 -0.79 -21.53
N HIS A 53 -3.59 -0.63 -22.22
CA HIS A 53 -4.20 0.68 -22.43
C HIS A 53 -5.71 0.58 -22.19
N VAL A 54 -6.18 1.16 -21.09
CA VAL A 54 -7.58 1.17 -20.68
C VAL A 54 -8.21 2.47 -21.17
N ARG A 55 -9.16 2.40 -22.09
CA ARG A 55 -9.94 3.55 -22.60
C ARG A 55 -11.40 3.50 -22.21
N ASP A 56 -11.97 2.29 -22.26
CA ASP A 56 -13.41 2.08 -22.03
C ASP A 56 -13.66 1.72 -20.56
N ALA A 57 -13.47 2.72 -19.67
CA ALA A 57 -13.73 2.60 -18.25
C ALA A 57 -14.23 3.94 -17.70
N LEU A 58 -14.93 3.92 -16.58
CA LEU A 58 -15.27 5.14 -15.85
C LEU A 58 -14.05 5.65 -15.09
N PHE A 59 -13.64 6.88 -15.38
CA PHE A 59 -12.61 7.62 -14.64
C PHE A 59 -13.26 8.84 -13.99
N THR A 60 -13.38 8.84 -12.66
CA THR A 60 -14.09 9.89 -11.94
C THR A 60 -13.39 10.30 -10.65
N VAL A 61 -13.71 11.48 -10.14
CA VAL A 61 -13.40 11.89 -8.77
C VAL A 61 -14.55 11.59 -7.81
N ASP A 62 -15.76 11.41 -8.35
CA ASP A 62 -17.00 11.31 -7.59
C ASP A 62 -17.45 9.85 -7.44
N PRO A 63 -17.38 9.26 -6.22
CA PRO A 63 -17.88 7.91 -5.97
C PRO A 63 -19.35 7.69 -6.29
N THR A 64 -20.18 8.75 -6.31
CA THR A 64 -21.64 8.64 -6.62
C THR A 64 -21.89 8.21 -8.06
N GLU A 65 -20.97 8.50 -8.99
CA GLU A 65 -21.07 8.09 -10.39
C GLU A 65 -20.82 6.60 -10.61
N VAL A 66 -20.21 5.91 -9.63
CA VAL A 66 -19.85 4.49 -9.75
C VAL A 66 -21.05 3.59 -9.52
N GLY A 67 -21.92 3.93 -8.57
CA GLY A 67 -22.99 3.04 -8.11
C GLY A 67 -22.45 1.88 -7.26
N ILE A 68 -23.34 0.96 -6.87
CA ILE A 68 -22.95 -0.17 -6.01
C ILE A 68 -21.91 -1.06 -6.67
N ALA A 69 -20.80 -1.27 -5.99
CA ALA A 69 -19.72 -2.16 -6.41
C ALA A 69 -19.80 -3.51 -5.67
N ASP A 70 -19.43 -4.59 -6.35
CA ASP A 70 -19.30 -5.91 -5.73
C ASP A 70 -17.97 -6.04 -4.98
N LEU A 71 -16.90 -5.47 -5.55
CA LEU A 71 -15.56 -5.44 -4.98
C LEU A 71 -14.97 -4.02 -5.07
N ILE A 72 -14.41 -3.55 -3.97
CA ILE A 72 -13.64 -2.30 -3.93
C ILE A 72 -12.19 -2.62 -3.64
N LEU A 73 -11.28 -2.34 -4.58
CA LEU A 73 -9.85 -2.32 -4.30
C LEU A 73 -9.48 -0.96 -3.72
N PHE A 74 -9.11 -0.95 -2.45
CA PHE A 74 -8.84 0.27 -1.69
C PHE A 74 -7.33 0.50 -1.61
N SER A 75 -6.83 1.51 -2.33
CA SER A 75 -5.39 1.76 -2.54
C SER A 75 -4.99 3.24 -2.46
N VAL A 76 -5.74 4.03 -1.72
CA VAL A 76 -5.33 5.40 -1.39
C VAL A 76 -4.12 5.39 -0.45
N LYS A 77 -3.40 6.50 -0.34
CA LYS A 77 -2.33 6.64 0.63
C LYS A 77 -2.88 6.57 2.06
N SER A 78 -2.11 5.99 2.98
CA SER A 78 -2.53 5.68 4.35
C SER A 78 -3.05 6.88 5.15
N TYR A 79 -2.56 8.09 4.87
CA TYR A 79 -3.04 9.31 5.50
C TYR A 79 -4.42 9.78 5.01
N GLU A 80 -5.01 9.10 4.04
CA GLU A 80 -6.36 9.37 3.51
C GLU A 80 -7.35 8.23 3.82
N THR A 81 -6.94 7.20 4.55
CA THR A 81 -7.73 5.97 4.75
C THR A 81 -9.13 6.28 5.30
N GLU A 82 -9.24 7.04 6.37
CA GLU A 82 -10.54 7.29 7.02
C GLU A 82 -11.48 8.13 6.14
N SER A 83 -10.96 9.22 5.56
CA SER A 83 -11.77 10.07 4.68
C SER A 83 -12.21 9.36 3.40
N ALA A 84 -11.31 8.56 2.81
CA ALA A 84 -11.65 7.78 1.63
C ALA A 84 -12.59 6.61 1.95
N ALA A 85 -12.47 5.99 3.14
CA ALA A 85 -13.39 4.94 3.58
C ALA A 85 -14.81 5.50 3.80
N GLN A 86 -14.95 6.70 4.36
CA GLN A 86 -16.25 7.37 4.48
C GLN A 86 -16.86 7.69 3.10
N ALA A 87 -16.04 8.10 2.13
CA ALA A 87 -16.46 8.41 0.77
C ALA A 87 -16.95 7.19 -0.03
N LEU A 88 -16.77 5.96 0.47
CA LEU A 88 -17.29 4.75 -0.18
C LEU A 88 -18.82 4.61 -0.11
N GLU A 89 -19.50 5.37 0.74
CA GLU A 89 -20.93 5.21 1.05
C GLU A 89 -21.81 4.96 -0.18
N PRO A 90 -21.71 5.72 -1.30
CA PRO A 90 -22.55 5.48 -2.47
C PRO A 90 -22.22 4.20 -3.25
N MET A 91 -21.06 3.58 -2.96
CA MET A 91 -20.61 2.36 -3.66
C MET A 91 -20.79 1.09 -2.84
N VAL A 92 -21.12 1.21 -1.54
CA VAL A 92 -21.21 0.05 -0.64
C VAL A 92 -22.65 -0.43 -0.55
N GLY A 93 -22.93 -1.62 -1.06
CA GLY A 93 -24.17 -2.35 -0.88
C GLY A 93 -24.04 -3.48 0.15
N GLU A 94 -25.09 -4.29 0.25
CA GLU A 94 -25.16 -5.39 1.23
C GLU A 94 -24.01 -6.42 1.06
N LYS A 95 -23.63 -6.71 -0.19
CA LYS A 95 -22.63 -7.75 -0.54
C LYS A 95 -21.26 -7.19 -0.92
N THR A 96 -21.06 -5.88 -0.84
CA THR A 96 -19.80 -5.25 -1.21
C THR A 96 -18.66 -5.73 -0.32
N VAL A 97 -17.56 -6.15 -0.94
CA VAL A 97 -16.30 -6.50 -0.28
C VAL A 97 -15.27 -5.39 -0.52
N ILE A 98 -14.53 -5.02 0.51
CA ILE A 98 -13.47 -4.01 0.43
C ILE A 98 -12.14 -4.69 0.72
N LEU A 99 -11.25 -4.72 -0.27
CA LEU A 99 -9.89 -5.24 -0.14
C LEU A 99 -8.90 -4.07 -0.05
N SER A 100 -8.32 -3.86 1.12
CA SER A 100 -7.24 -2.88 1.30
C SER A 100 -5.95 -3.41 0.69
N LEU A 101 -5.37 -2.66 -0.24
CA LEU A 101 -4.06 -2.90 -0.85
C LEU A 101 -2.99 -1.92 -0.34
N GLN A 102 -3.29 -1.24 0.76
CA GLN A 102 -2.43 -0.20 1.32
C GLN A 102 -1.24 -0.80 2.08
N ASN A 103 -0.15 -0.06 2.12
CA ASN A 103 0.97 -0.35 3.01
C ASN A 103 0.64 0.06 4.46
N GLY A 104 1.27 -0.60 5.43
CA GLY A 104 1.00 -0.40 6.86
C GLY A 104 0.19 -1.55 7.44
N VAL A 105 -0.11 -1.49 8.72
CA VAL A 105 -0.66 -2.62 9.49
C VAL A 105 -2.06 -2.35 10.06
N ASP A 106 -2.56 -1.12 10.01
CA ASP A 106 -3.81 -0.69 10.67
C ASP A 106 -4.89 -0.16 9.70
N ASN A 107 -4.58 -0.04 8.40
CA ASN A 107 -5.51 0.55 7.42
C ASN A 107 -6.80 -0.28 7.27
N ALA A 108 -6.67 -1.60 7.22
CA ALA A 108 -7.84 -2.47 7.13
C ALA A 108 -8.72 -2.41 8.39
N ASP A 109 -8.12 -2.20 9.57
CA ASP A 109 -8.87 -1.99 10.82
C ASP A 109 -9.65 -0.65 10.80
N LYS A 110 -9.05 0.42 10.27
CA LYS A 110 -9.73 1.71 10.08
C LYS A 110 -10.92 1.59 9.14
N ILE A 111 -10.77 0.85 8.03
CA ILE A 111 -11.86 0.57 7.10
C ILE A 111 -12.93 -0.28 7.78
N ALA A 112 -12.54 -1.34 8.50
CA ALA A 112 -13.45 -2.24 9.19
C ALA A 112 -14.22 -1.54 10.33
N HIS A 113 -13.65 -0.52 10.96
CA HIS A 113 -14.35 0.30 11.94
C HIS A 113 -15.56 1.03 11.35
N ILE A 114 -15.50 1.42 10.07
CA ILE A 114 -16.58 2.13 9.36
C ILE A 114 -17.55 1.13 8.72
N TRP A 115 -17.05 0.10 8.07
CA TRP A 115 -17.83 -0.77 7.19
C TRP A 115 -18.07 -2.18 7.75
N GLY A 116 -17.41 -2.54 8.83
CA GLY A 116 -17.50 -3.86 9.46
C GLY A 116 -16.42 -4.84 9.00
N VAL A 117 -16.00 -5.71 9.93
CA VAL A 117 -14.95 -6.70 9.72
C VAL A 117 -15.33 -7.75 8.65
N ASN A 118 -16.60 -8.12 8.57
CA ASN A 118 -17.08 -9.18 7.67
C ASN A 118 -17.03 -8.83 6.17
N ARG A 119 -16.79 -7.57 5.83
CA ARG A 119 -16.65 -7.12 4.44
C ARG A 119 -15.30 -6.50 4.12
N THR A 120 -14.40 -6.48 5.10
CA THR A 120 -13.07 -5.87 4.94
C THR A 120 -12.00 -6.95 4.93
N LEU A 121 -11.25 -7.00 3.84
CA LEU A 121 -10.07 -7.85 3.68
C LEU A 121 -8.81 -6.98 3.77
N ALA A 122 -7.81 -7.49 4.47
CA ALA A 122 -6.48 -6.91 4.49
C ALA A 122 -5.64 -7.52 3.36
N GLY A 123 -4.82 -6.70 2.71
CA GLY A 123 -3.90 -7.15 1.68
C GLY A 123 -2.47 -6.66 1.90
N VAL A 124 -1.54 -7.43 1.41
CA VAL A 124 -0.12 -7.12 1.27
C VAL A 124 0.25 -7.23 -0.19
N VAL A 125 0.78 -6.17 -0.78
CA VAL A 125 1.10 -6.09 -2.20
C VAL A 125 2.61 -6.11 -2.40
N TYR A 126 3.11 -6.98 -3.25
CA TYR A 126 4.51 -7.05 -3.64
C TYR A 126 4.63 -6.60 -5.10
N ILE A 127 4.86 -5.31 -5.30
CA ILE A 127 4.88 -4.68 -6.62
C ILE A 127 5.87 -3.51 -6.68
N GLY A 128 6.60 -3.42 -7.75
CA GLY A 128 7.32 -2.23 -8.16
C GLY A 128 6.52 -1.47 -9.22
N SER A 129 5.76 -0.46 -8.80
CA SER A 129 4.98 0.38 -9.70
C SER A 129 5.06 1.85 -9.29
N GLN A 130 5.09 2.74 -10.28
CA GLN A 130 5.13 4.19 -10.06
C GLN A 130 4.34 4.93 -11.14
N LEU A 131 3.84 6.11 -10.81
CA LEU A 131 3.34 7.05 -11.80
C LEU A 131 4.52 7.69 -12.51
N SER A 132 4.74 7.36 -13.80
CA SER A 132 5.77 7.99 -14.64
C SER A 132 5.34 9.40 -15.02
N TYR A 133 4.09 9.52 -15.48
CA TYR A 133 3.41 10.75 -15.87
C TYR A 133 1.92 10.65 -15.47
N PRO A 134 1.18 11.75 -15.40
CA PRO A 134 -0.27 11.69 -15.32
C PRO A 134 -0.86 10.78 -16.40
N GLY A 135 -1.70 9.83 -16.03
CA GLY A 135 -2.30 8.82 -16.93
C GLY A 135 -1.40 7.61 -17.24
N THR A 136 -0.12 7.61 -16.84
CA THR A 136 0.80 6.51 -17.18
C THR A 136 1.45 5.92 -15.94
N ILE A 137 1.35 4.60 -15.78
CA ILE A 137 1.95 3.80 -14.71
C ILE A 137 3.05 2.93 -15.29
N LYS A 138 4.25 3.02 -14.72
CA LYS A 138 5.35 2.11 -15.01
C LYS A 138 5.36 0.98 -13.98
N HIS A 139 5.26 -0.26 -14.45
CA HIS A 139 5.37 -1.47 -13.65
C HIS A 139 6.69 -2.17 -13.95
N SER A 140 7.55 -2.27 -12.94
CA SER A 140 8.94 -2.72 -13.08
C SER A 140 9.23 -4.06 -12.38
N ALA A 141 8.39 -4.50 -11.44
CA ALA A 141 8.62 -5.74 -10.70
C ALA A 141 7.37 -6.25 -9.98
N GLY A 142 7.29 -7.56 -9.78
CA GLY A 142 6.27 -8.20 -8.95
C GLY A 142 4.86 -8.13 -9.54
N GLY A 143 3.88 -7.79 -8.71
CA GLY A 143 2.46 -7.74 -9.06
C GLY A 143 1.63 -8.82 -8.36
N ARG A 144 2.09 -9.32 -7.18
CA ARG A 144 1.40 -10.32 -6.35
C ARG A 144 0.65 -9.65 -5.20
N ILE A 145 -0.52 -10.21 -4.86
CA ILE A 145 -1.33 -9.84 -3.70
C ILE A 145 -1.41 -11.04 -2.76
N VAL A 146 -1.06 -10.85 -1.50
CA VAL A 146 -1.38 -11.76 -0.40
C VAL A 146 -2.49 -11.09 0.41
N PHE A 147 -3.60 -11.78 0.68
CA PHE A 147 -4.73 -11.16 1.36
C PHE A 147 -5.48 -12.15 2.24
N GLY A 148 -6.27 -11.62 3.17
CA GLY A 148 -7.05 -12.47 4.07
C GLY A 148 -8.01 -11.66 4.91
N GLU A 149 -8.81 -12.38 5.67
CA GLU A 149 -9.76 -11.83 6.61
C GLU A 149 -9.07 -11.42 7.92
N LEU A 150 -9.57 -10.37 8.55
CA LEU A 150 -8.97 -9.83 9.77
C LEU A 150 -9.07 -10.77 10.98
N ASP A 151 -10.02 -11.73 10.94
CA ASP A 151 -10.20 -12.75 11.96
C ASP A 151 -9.47 -14.07 11.66
N GLY A 152 -8.74 -14.15 10.55
CA GLY A 152 -7.97 -15.33 10.13
C GLY A 152 -8.79 -16.47 9.54
N ARG A 153 -10.10 -16.28 9.31
CA ARG A 153 -10.96 -17.27 8.67
C ARG A 153 -10.91 -17.16 7.16
N VAL A 154 -11.53 -18.09 6.47
CA VAL A 154 -11.68 -18.08 5.01
C VAL A 154 -13.14 -18.36 4.68
N HIS A 155 -13.87 -17.30 4.32
CA HIS A 155 -15.25 -17.40 3.90
C HIS A 155 -15.36 -17.51 2.37
N GLU A 156 -16.56 -17.80 1.86
CA GLU A 156 -16.81 -17.90 0.42
C GLU A 156 -16.57 -16.55 -0.31
N THR A 157 -16.77 -15.42 0.37
CA THR A 157 -16.45 -14.10 -0.15
C THR A 157 -14.97 -13.92 -0.45
N THR A 158 -14.10 -14.43 0.43
CA THR A 158 -12.64 -14.39 0.24
C THR A 158 -12.21 -15.24 -0.95
N LYS A 159 -12.79 -16.45 -1.10
CA LYS A 159 -12.56 -17.31 -2.27
C LYS A 159 -13.07 -16.67 -3.57
N ALA A 160 -14.21 -15.98 -3.52
CA ALA A 160 -14.72 -15.26 -4.69
C ALA A 160 -13.76 -14.13 -5.14
N VAL A 161 -13.16 -13.40 -4.20
CA VAL A 161 -12.14 -12.40 -4.51
C VAL A 161 -10.90 -13.05 -5.12
N GLU A 162 -10.43 -14.20 -4.60
CA GLU A 162 -9.32 -14.95 -5.18
C GLU A 162 -9.61 -15.35 -6.64
N GLN A 163 -10.82 -15.84 -6.93
CA GLN A 163 -11.23 -16.20 -8.29
C GLN A 163 -11.21 -14.99 -9.23
N VAL A 164 -11.68 -13.83 -8.76
CA VAL A 164 -11.65 -12.58 -9.54
C VAL A 164 -10.22 -12.18 -9.87
N LEU A 165 -9.34 -12.15 -8.88
CA LEU A 165 -7.94 -11.77 -9.07
C LEU A 165 -7.21 -12.78 -9.99
N SER A 166 -7.41 -14.07 -9.77
CA SER A 166 -6.80 -15.13 -10.56
C SER A 166 -7.26 -15.10 -12.02
N SER A 167 -8.57 -14.87 -12.28
CA SER A 167 -9.11 -14.75 -13.64
C SER A 167 -8.52 -13.55 -14.39
N ALA A 168 -8.12 -12.51 -13.69
CA ALA A 168 -7.39 -11.34 -14.22
C ALA A 168 -5.88 -11.58 -14.32
N GLN A 169 -5.40 -12.81 -14.12
CA GLN A 169 -3.98 -13.15 -14.11
C GLN A 169 -3.18 -12.28 -13.12
N ILE A 170 -3.79 -11.96 -11.98
CA ILE A 170 -3.13 -11.33 -10.84
C ILE A 170 -2.70 -12.45 -9.89
N PRO A 171 -1.40 -12.72 -9.73
CA PRO A 171 -0.95 -13.71 -8.76
C PRO A 171 -1.44 -13.31 -7.37
N CYS A 172 -2.19 -14.21 -6.72
CA CYS A 172 -2.76 -13.94 -5.40
C CYS A 172 -2.76 -15.19 -4.53
N GLU A 173 -2.81 -14.97 -3.22
CA GLU A 173 -2.79 -16.01 -2.20
C GLU A 173 -3.66 -15.59 -1.02
N ILE A 174 -4.54 -16.49 -0.55
CA ILE A 174 -5.28 -16.31 0.70
C ILE A 174 -4.37 -16.69 1.87
N ASN A 175 -4.25 -15.79 2.85
CA ASN A 175 -3.42 -15.98 4.03
C ASN A 175 -4.25 -15.78 5.30
N THR A 176 -4.36 -16.82 6.12
CA THR A 176 -5.08 -16.79 7.40
C THR A 176 -4.33 -16.03 8.50
N GLU A 177 -3.05 -15.75 8.31
CA GLU A 177 -2.22 -14.92 9.21
C GLU A 177 -1.90 -13.56 8.55
N ILE A 178 -2.85 -12.95 7.86
CA ILE A 178 -2.62 -11.73 7.06
C ILE A 178 -2.04 -10.58 7.89
N ARG A 179 -2.43 -10.45 9.16
CA ARG A 179 -1.86 -9.46 10.08
C ARG A 179 -0.35 -9.67 10.26
N LYS A 180 0.08 -10.93 10.43
CA LYS A 180 1.50 -11.26 10.52
C LYS A 180 2.24 -10.90 9.22
N ALA A 181 1.65 -11.20 8.06
CA ALA A 181 2.22 -10.82 6.76
C ALA A 181 2.37 -9.30 6.59
N GLN A 182 1.41 -8.50 7.09
CA GLN A 182 1.53 -7.04 7.12
C GLN A 182 2.71 -6.57 7.98
N TRP A 183 2.88 -7.14 9.18
CA TRP A 183 3.99 -6.82 10.06
C TRP A 183 5.34 -7.28 9.50
N GLN A 184 5.40 -8.44 8.85
CA GLN A 184 6.59 -8.88 8.12
C GLN A 184 7.00 -7.87 7.03
N LYS A 185 6.02 -7.34 6.29
CA LYS A 185 6.30 -6.28 5.32
C LYS A 185 6.73 -4.97 5.98
N LEU A 186 6.22 -4.66 7.16
CA LEU A 186 6.62 -3.46 7.91
C LEU A 186 8.07 -3.53 8.38
N LEU A 187 8.65 -4.73 8.63
CA LEU A 187 10.09 -4.90 8.87
C LEU A 187 10.95 -4.32 7.73
N TRP A 188 10.44 -4.35 6.50
CA TRP A 188 11.08 -3.70 5.36
C TRP A 188 10.70 -2.24 5.24
N ASN A 189 9.40 -1.91 5.29
CA ASN A 189 8.94 -0.56 5.03
C ASN A 189 9.44 0.46 6.04
N ALA A 190 9.44 0.15 7.33
CA ALA A 190 9.80 1.11 8.37
C ALA A 190 11.26 1.58 8.26
N PRO A 191 12.28 0.70 8.21
CA PRO A 191 13.66 1.14 8.07
C PRO A 191 13.99 1.65 6.66
N PHE A 192 13.71 0.86 5.61
CA PHE A 192 14.20 1.18 4.27
C PHE A 192 13.55 2.45 3.71
N CYS A 193 12.27 2.68 3.94
CA CYS A 193 11.62 3.92 3.51
C CYS A 193 12.15 5.14 4.27
N ALA A 194 12.39 5.01 5.58
CA ALA A 194 12.90 6.12 6.38
C ALA A 194 14.36 6.44 6.02
N ILE A 195 15.24 5.44 6.06
CA ILE A 195 16.67 5.63 5.78
C ILE A 195 16.87 6.16 4.35
N SER A 196 16.13 5.63 3.37
CA SER A 196 16.23 6.11 1.99
C SER A 196 15.86 7.58 1.86
N CYS A 197 14.86 8.05 2.57
CA CYS A 197 14.48 9.48 2.57
C CYS A 197 15.56 10.36 3.21
N LEU A 198 16.22 9.89 4.27
CA LEU A 198 17.23 10.66 5.01
C LEU A 198 18.59 10.64 4.30
N ALA A 199 19.03 9.46 3.85
CA ALA A 199 20.35 9.25 3.24
C ALA A 199 20.35 9.40 1.70
N ARG A 200 19.18 9.47 1.05
CA ARG A 200 19.03 9.43 -0.43
C ARG A 200 19.60 8.16 -1.04
N ALA A 201 19.53 7.06 -0.30
CA ALA A 201 20.08 5.77 -0.66
C ALA A 201 19.02 4.82 -1.22
N THR A 202 19.43 3.95 -2.14
CA THR A 202 18.64 2.81 -2.64
C THR A 202 18.54 1.72 -1.58
N ALA A 203 17.64 0.75 -1.76
CA ALA A 203 17.53 -0.39 -0.85
C ALA A 203 18.82 -1.20 -0.77
N LYS A 204 19.52 -1.38 -1.89
CA LYS A 204 20.81 -2.07 -1.97
C LYS A 204 21.88 -1.33 -1.18
N GLU A 205 22.05 -0.02 -1.41
CA GLU A 205 23.05 0.78 -0.69
C GLU A 205 22.85 0.77 0.83
N ILE A 206 21.58 0.72 1.29
CA ILE A 206 21.26 0.59 2.72
C ILE A 206 21.73 -0.77 3.23
N ALA A 207 21.44 -1.86 2.51
CA ALA A 207 21.77 -3.22 2.92
C ALA A 207 23.26 -3.56 2.81
N GLU A 208 24.03 -2.85 1.99
CA GLU A 208 25.47 -3.05 1.80
C GLU A 208 26.35 -2.09 2.63
N SER A 209 25.75 -1.12 3.31
CA SER A 209 26.47 -0.17 4.18
C SER A 209 26.40 -0.59 5.64
N ASP A 210 27.52 -0.90 6.27
CA ASP A 210 27.57 -1.34 7.68
C ASP A 210 26.79 -0.40 8.62
N SER A 211 26.95 0.92 8.46
CA SER A 211 26.28 1.90 9.33
C SER A 211 24.77 1.98 9.09
N LEU A 212 24.32 1.89 7.82
CA LEU A 212 22.90 1.96 7.49
C LEU A 212 22.20 0.62 7.79
N THR A 213 22.89 -0.49 7.63
CA THR A 213 22.42 -1.82 8.04
C THR A 213 22.20 -1.90 9.54
N MET A 214 23.14 -1.40 10.36
CA MET A 214 22.97 -1.35 11.81
C MET A 214 21.73 -0.51 12.20
N LEU A 215 21.55 0.65 11.56
CA LEU A 215 20.41 1.50 11.78
C LEU A 215 19.08 0.84 11.35
N ALA A 216 19.11 0.05 10.26
CA ALA A 216 17.95 -0.72 9.83
C ALA A 216 17.61 -1.83 10.82
N LEU A 217 18.60 -2.55 11.35
CA LEU A 217 18.42 -3.59 12.36
C LEU A 217 17.85 -3.04 13.67
N ASP A 218 18.33 -1.89 14.13
CA ASP A 218 17.77 -1.21 15.32
C ASP A 218 16.30 -0.87 15.11
N CYS A 219 15.94 -0.33 13.94
CA CYS A 219 14.57 -0.04 13.58
C CYS A 219 13.69 -1.31 13.53
N MET A 220 14.19 -2.40 12.91
CA MET A 220 13.48 -3.70 12.83
C MET A 220 13.25 -4.31 14.21
N ALA A 221 14.20 -4.19 15.13
CA ALA A 221 14.06 -4.67 16.49
C ALA A 221 12.87 -3.98 17.20
N GLU A 222 12.74 -2.68 17.03
CA GLU A 222 11.59 -1.92 17.56
C GLU A 222 10.28 -2.29 16.86
N VAL A 223 10.28 -2.56 15.55
CA VAL A 223 9.10 -3.06 14.80
C VAL A 223 8.66 -4.42 15.37
N LYS A 224 9.61 -5.36 15.59
CA LYS A 224 9.30 -6.66 16.20
C LYS A 224 8.73 -6.48 17.60
N GLU A 225 9.29 -5.60 18.40
CA GLU A 225 8.79 -5.32 19.74
C GLU A 225 7.37 -4.72 19.72
N ALA A 226 7.08 -3.81 18.77
CA ALA A 226 5.74 -3.28 18.56
C ALA A 226 4.73 -4.35 18.12
N ALA A 227 5.12 -5.26 17.22
CA ALA A 227 4.30 -6.41 16.81
C ALA A 227 3.93 -7.30 17.98
N ASN A 228 4.87 -7.55 18.92
CA ASN A 228 4.61 -8.32 20.14
C ASN A 228 3.55 -7.67 21.04
N THR A 229 3.42 -6.34 21.04
CA THR A 229 2.39 -5.65 21.85
C THR A 229 0.97 -5.94 21.37
N VAL A 230 0.83 -6.37 20.11
CA VAL A 230 -0.44 -6.78 19.49
C VAL A 230 -0.51 -8.28 19.23
N SER A 231 0.27 -9.07 19.97
CA SER A 231 0.29 -10.55 19.94
C SER A 231 0.72 -11.15 18.60
N ILE A 232 1.58 -10.43 17.86
CA ILE A 232 2.18 -10.92 16.62
C ILE A 232 3.66 -11.17 16.87
N ASP A 233 4.06 -12.44 16.79
CA ASP A 233 5.46 -12.86 16.93
C ASP A 233 6.11 -12.94 15.54
N LEU A 234 7.20 -12.19 15.37
CA LEU A 234 8.02 -12.16 14.16
C LEU A 234 9.33 -12.92 14.42
N ASP A 235 9.65 -13.87 13.54
CA ASP A 235 10.90 -14.61 13.62
C ASP A 235 12.09 -13.65 13.43
N PRO A 236 13.10 -13.65 14.32
CA PRO A 236 14.32 -12.87 14.14
C PRO A 236 15.06 -13.17 12.82
N ALA A 237 14.95 -14.37 12.26
CA ALA A 237 15.55 -14.72 10.97
C ALA A 237 15.05 -13.82 9.82
N LEU A 238 13.87 -13.24 9.94
CA LEU A 238 13.32 -12.28 8.97
C LEU A 238 14.19 -11.02 8.80
N PHE A 239 15.05 -10.70 9.77
CA PHE A 239 15.95 -9.54 9.66
C PHE A 239 17.00 -9.77 8.58
N ASP A 240 17.69 -10.91 8.64
CA ASP A 240 18.68 -11.30 7.65
C ASP A 240 18.05 -11.54 6.28
N GLU A 241 16.87 -12.17 6.23
CA GLU A 241 16.12 -12.36 4.98
C GLU A 241 15.76 -11.01 4.34
N THR A 242 15.34 -10.04 5.15
CA THR A 242 15.00 -8.68 4.69
C THR A 242 16.22 -7.95 4.13
N LEU A 243 17.38 -8.05 4.78
CA LEU A 243 18.63 -7.46 4.31
C LEU A 243 19.10 -8.13 3.01
N ASN A 244 19.11 -9.45 2.95
CA ASN A 244 19.51 -10.22 1.77
C ASN A 244 18.59 -9.91 0.57
N PHE A 245 17.29 -9.84 0.78
CA PHE A 245 16.34 -9.43 -0.24
C PHE A 245 16.66 -8.02 -0.75
N SER A 246 16.93 -7.08 0.15
CA SER A 246 17.20 -5.68 -0.20
C SER A 246 18.48 -5.53 -1.03
N SER A 247 19.54 -6.30 -0.72
CA SER A 247 20.77 -6.33 -1.52
C SER A 247 20.52 -6.80 -2.96
N SER A 248 19.50 -7.65 -3.19
CA SER A 248 19.16 -8.18 -4.51
C SER A 248 18.34 -7.19 -5.37
N LEU A 249 17.82 -6.10 -4.80
CA LEU A 249 16.91 -5.18 -5.48
C LEU A 249 17.59 -4.18 -6.43
N GLY A 250 18.93 -4.15 -6.50
CA GLY A 250 19.67 -3.23 -7.36
C GLY A 250 19.36 -1.76 -7.03
N GLU A 251 19.17 -0.96 -8.08
CA GLU A 251 18.88 0.49 -7.98
C GLU A 251 17.44 0.82 -7.54
N PHE A 252 16.75 -0.12 -6.90
CA PHE A 252 15.36 0.09 -6.47
C PHE A 252 15.27 1.13 -5.35
N LYS A 253 14.52 2.20 -5.62
CA LYS A 253 14.19 3.23 -4.64
C LYS A 253 12.92 2.85 -3.88
N PRO A 254 12.94 2.81 -2.54
CA PRO A 254 11.73 2.64 -1.73
C PRO A 254 10.65 3.67 -2.06
N SER A 255 9.37 3.28 -1.92
CA SER A 255 8.23 4.09 -2.36
C SER A 255 8.17 5.47 -1.70
N MET A 256 8.55 5.58 -0.43
CA MET A 256 8.54 6.87 0.27
C MET A 256 9.63 7.81 -0.26
N LEU A 257 10.79 7.30 -0.69
CA LEU A 257 11.80 8.11 -1.37
C LEU A 257 11.29 8.61 -2.73
N GLN A 258 10.60 7.76 -3.48
CA GLN A 258 9.96 8.17 -4.75
C GLN A 258 8.92 9.29 -4.50
N ASP A 259 8.11 9.16 -3.45
CA ASP A 259 7.13 10.19 -3.06
C ASP A 259 7.82 11.49 -2.65
N LEU A 260 8.92 11.42 -1.88
CA LEU A 260 9.71 12.58 -1.45
C LEU A 260 10.32 13.31 -2.66
N GLU A 261 10.92 12.58 -3.61
CA GLU A 261 11.50 13.14 -4.84
C GLU A 261 10.43 13.75 -5.75
N ALA A 262 9.21 13.20 -5.74
CA ALA A 262 8.06 13.73 -6.47
C ALA A 262 7.31 14.85 -5.73
N GLY A 263 7.81 15.30 -4.58
CA GLY A 263 7.16 16.31 -3.75
C GLY A 263 5.78 15.88 -3.23
N LYS A 264 5.54 14.58 -3.00
CA LYS A 264 4.29 14.04 -2.47
C LYS A 264 4.39 13.84 -0.96
N SER A 265 3.24 13.87 -0.27
CA SER A 265 3.15 13.55 1.15
C SER A 265 3.64 12.13 1.45
N LEU A 266 4.23 11.96 2.64
CA LEU A 266 4.91 10.74 3.08
C LEU A 266 4.02 9.90 3.99
N GLU A 267 4.15 8.57 3.93
CA GLU A 267 3.37 7.63 4.74
C GLU A 267 4.05 7.28 6.09
N PHE A 268 4.80 8.22 6.66
CA PHE A 268 5.60 7.99 7.87
C PHE A 268 4.77 7.63 9.11
N GLU A 269 3.50 8.09 9.19
CA GLU A 269 2.59 7.71 10.28
C GLU A 269 2.28 6.20 10.25
N ALA A 270 2.01 5.64 9.06
CA ALA A 270 1.68 4.23 8.89
C ALA A 270 2.90 3.30 9.05
N PHE A 271 4.13 3.82 8.99
CA PHE A 271 5.34 3.02 9.11
C PHE A 271 6.02 3.22 10.47
N ASN A 272 6.65 4.36 10.67
CA ASN A 272 7.37 4.63 11.93
C ASN A 272 6.44 5.15 13.03
N GLY A 273 5.39 5.91 12.68
CA GLY A 273 4.43 6.46 13.62
C GLY A 273 3.67 5.39 14.40
N ILE A 274 3.20 4.33 13.71
CA ILE A 274 2.49 3.21 14.36
C ILE A 274 3.39 2.46 15.35
N VAL A 275 4.67 2.25 15.03
CA VAL A 275 5.65 1.61 15.92
C VAL A 275 5.85 2.44 17.19
N VAL A 276 6.07 3.75 17.03
CA VAL A 276 6.22 4.67 18.15
C VAL A 276 4.97 4.68 19.03
N SER A 277 3.79 4.76 18.43
CA SER A 277 2.51 4.81 19.16
C SER A 277 2.27 3.55 19.99
N LEU A 278 2.44 2.36 19.40
CA LEU A 278 2.20 1.09 20.08
C LEU A 278 3.19 0.86 21.23
N LEU A 279 4.47 1.13 21.02
CA LEU A 279 5.47 0.99 22.09
C LEU A 279 5.24 1.99 23.21
N GLN A 280 4.88 3.24 22.89
CA GLN A 280 4.53 4.23 23.90
C GLN A 280 3.30 3.81 24.74
N GLN A 281 2.26 3.26 24.09
CA GLN A 281 1.08 2.74 24.81
C GLN A 281 1.43 1.55 25.73
N ALA A 282 2.43 0.76 25.34
CA ALA A 282 2.95 -0.34 26.17
C ALA A 282 3.98 0.12 27.24
N GLY A 283 4.22 1.42 27.40
CA GLY A 283 5.22 1.94 28.34
C GLY A 283 6.67 1.69 27.92
N LYS A 284 6.90 1.44 26.65
CA LYS A 284 8.21 1.14 26.04
C LYS A 284 8.72 2.31 25.19
N GLN A 285 9.98 2.25 24.80
CA GLN A 285 10.61 3.28 23.95
C GLN A 285 10.89 2.76 22.55
N ALA A 286 10.87 3.66 21.57
CA ALA A 286 11.21 3.41 20.17
C ALA A 286 12.21 4.47 19.68
N PRO A 287 13.45 4.50 20.20
CA PRO A 287 14.37 5.61 19.93
C PRO A 287 14.66 5.78 18.44
N THR A 288 14.88 4.70 17.70
CA THR A 288 15.18 4.76 16.26
C THR A 288 13.97 5.20 15.43
N ASN A 289 12.83 4.53 15.61
CA ASN A 289 11.60 4.93 14.92
C ASN A 289 11.13 6.34 15.31
N GLN A 290 11.37 6.77 16.55
CA GLN A 290 11.04 8.12 17.01
C GLN A 290 11.87 9.21 16.29
N VAL A 291 13.16 8.95 16.02
CA VAL A 291 14.00 9.85 15.23
C VAL A 291 13.48 9.89 13.79
N PHE A 292 13.26 8.74 13.17
CA PHE A 292 12.72 8.66 11.81
C PHE A 292 11.39 9.40 11.70
N TYR A 293 10.46 9.11 12.59
CA TYR A 293 9.15 9.76 12.65
C TYR A 293 9.26 11.31 12.67
N ARG A 294 10.09 11.85 13.57
CA ARG A 294 10.24 13.31 13.73
C ARG A 294 10.84 13.96 12.49
N VAL A 295 11.86 13.34 11.90
CA VAL A 295 12.53 13.91 10.71
C VAL A 295 11.62 13.82 9.50
N LEU A 296 10.96 12.67 9.27
CA LEU A 296 10.03 12.50 8.16
C LEU A 296 8.82 13.43 8.26
N LYS A 297 8.30 13.65 9.48
CA LYS A 297 7.23 14.63 9.74
C LYS A 297 7.65 16.04 9.37
N TYR A 298 8.89 16.43 9.66
CA TYR A 298 9.42 17.73 9.26
C TYR A 298 9.56 17.84 7.73
N LEU A 299 10.06 16.80 7.06
CA LEU A 299 10.15 16.75 5.60
C LEU A 299 8.78 16.87 4.94
N ASP A 300 7.79 16.10 5.42
CA ASP A 300 6.42 16.14 4.93
C ASP A 300 5.77 17.53 5.08
N LYS A 301 5.98 18.16 6.23
CA LYS A 301 5.51 19.54 6.46
C LYS A 301 6.06 20.52 5.42
N ASN A 302 7.34 20.41 5.07
CA ASN A 302 7.96 21.27 4.06
C ASN A 302 7.40 21.02 2.66
N ILE A 303 7.17 19.75 2.30
CA ILE A 303 6.52 19.39 1.03
C ILE A 303 5.13 20.04 0.92
N ARG A 304 4.33 19.95 1.98
CA ARG A 304 2.97 20.51 1.99
C ARG A 304 2.99 22.04 1.91
N ALA A 305 3.93 22.69 2.59
CA ALA A 305 4.08 24.13 2.54
C ALA A 305 4.42 24.64 1.12
N GLN A 306 5.27 23.92 0.37
CA GLN A 306 5.62 24.27 -1.02
C GLN A 306 4.46 24.15 -2.01
N LYS A 307 3.43 23.34 -1.71
CA LYS A 307 2.22 23.20 -2.56
C LYS A 307 1.15 24.26 -2.29
N SER A 308 1.29 25.02 -1.23
CA SER A 308 0.32 26.05 -0.82
C SER A 308 0.65 27.42 -1.44
N TYR A 309 1.71 27.50 -2.22
CA TYR A 309 2.12 28.64 -3.03
C TYR A 309 2.03 28.29 -4.53
#